data_d128a5056984899978d5f5cd73c45d98
#
_entry.id   d128a5056984899978d5f5cd73c45d98
#
_cell.length_a   1.000
_cell.length_b   1.000
_cell.length_c   1.000
_cell.angle_alpha   90.00
_cell.angle_beta   90.00
_cell.angle_gamma   90.00
#
_symmetry.space_group_name_H-M   'P 1'
#
loop_
_entity.id
_entity.type
_entity.pdbx_description
1 polymer ?
#
loop_
_entity_poly.entity_id
_entity_poly.type
_entity_poly.pdbx_seq_one_letter_code
_entity_poly.pdbx_strand_id
1 'polypeptide(L)'
;MHKTKIVTTFLINSDKILLLKRSQKVKSMKNLWAGISGIIEGDEKPVKRAKIEVYEEVGIEESNIKLIKEGDVILIESPQYENHQWEVYPFLFSCDNREVKLNWENSESKLISLNELNNFTTVPSLDKVLTRLF
;
A
#
# COMPACT_ATOMS: atom_id res chain seq x y z
N MET A 1 -18.49 12.42 10.93
CA MET A 1 -17.63 11.33 10.48
C MET A 1 -16.24 11.87 10.18
N HIS A 2 -15.23 11.24 10.74
CA HIS A 2 -13.85 11.61 10.47
C HIS A 2 -13.37 10.96 9.18
N LYS A 3 -12.65 11.72 8.37
CA LYS A 3 -12.05 11.22 7.13
C LYS A 3 -10.53 11.34 7.21
N THR A 4 -9.84 10.29 6.85
CA THR A 4 -8.39 10.30 6.73
C THR A 4 -8.01 9.96 5.29
N LYS A 5 -7.14 10.76 4.69
CA LYS A 5 -6.64 10.52 3.34
C LYS A 5 -5.36 9.72 3.43
N ILE A 6 -5.34 8.58 2.77
CA ILE A 6 -4.15 7.72 2.72
C ILE A 6 -3.83 7.34 1.28
N VAL A 7 -2.57 7.04 1.04
CA VAL A 7 -2.15 6.38 -0.20
C VAL A 7 -2.01 4.89 0.09
N THR A 8 -2.33 4.07 -0.90
CA THR A 8 -1.99 2.64 -0.90
C THR A 8 -1.31 2.34 -2.22
N THR A 9 -0.06 1.93 -2.13
CA THR A 9 0.83 1.82 -3.28
C THR A 9 1.30 0.39 -3.43
N PHE A 10 1.32 -0.07 -4.69
CA PHE A 10 1.87 -1.38 -5.04
C PHE A 10 3.01 -1.21 -6.02
N LEU A 11 4.04 -2.01 -5.87
CA LEU A 11 5.13 -2.11 -6.83
C LEU A 11 4.93 -3.37 -7.65
N ILE A 12 5.04 -3.25 -8.97
CA ILE A 12 4.93 -4.39 -9.86
C ILE A 12 6.25 -4.62 -10.57
N ASN A 13 6.68 -5.89 -10.61
CA ASN A 13 7.82 -6.35 -11.36
C ASN A 13 7.35 -7.48 -12.26
N SER A 14 7.33 -7.25 -13.58
CA SER A 14 6.69 -8.14 -14.55
C SER A 14 5.21 -8.30 -14.22
N ASP A 15 4.76 -9.48 -13.87
CA ASP A 15 3.37 -9.75 -13.51
C ASP A 15 3.13 -9.93 -12.01
N LYS A 16 4.15 -9.63 -11.19
CA LYS A 16 4.07 -9.84 -9.74
C LYS A 16 4.06 -8.54 -8.98
N ILE A 17 3.23 -8.49 -7.95
CA ILE A 17 3.13 -7.34 -7.06
C ILE A 17 3.75 -7.65 -5.71
N LEU A 18 4.28 -6.61 -5.07
CA LEU A 18 4.88 -6.72 -3.75
C LEU A 18 3.83 -6.53 -2.68
N LEU A 19 3.69 -7.53 -1.81
CA LEU A 19 2.90 -7.40 -0.59
C LEU A 19 3.82 -7.37 0.62
N LEU A 20 3.40 -6.63 1.64
CA LEU A 20 4.11 -6.49 2.89
C LEU A 20 3.25 -7.02 4.04
N LYS A 21 3.85 -7.79 4.93
CA LYS A 21 3.18 -8.26 6.12
C LYS A 21 3.41 -7.27 7.25
N ARG A 22 2.34 -6.72 7.79
CA ARG A 22 2.40 -5.75 8.89
C ARG A 22 2.98 -6.42 10.13
N SER A 23 3.88 -5.74 10.80
CA SER A 23 4.57 -6.29 11.97
C SER A 23 3.66 -6.32 13.21
N GLN A 24 4.15 -6.89 14.29
CA GLN A 24 3.46 -6.86 15.58
C GLN A 24 3.63 -5.52 16.31
N LYS A 25 4.47 -4.63 15.81
CA LYS A 25 4.76 -3.32 16.41
C LYS A 25 3.79 -2.22 15.99
N VAL A 26 2.97 -2.46 14.96
CA VAL A 26 1.99 -1.47 14.53
C VAL A 26 0.78 -1.49 15.46
N LYS A 27 0.01 -0.40 15.46
CA LYS A 27 -1.14 -0.25 16.37
C LYS A 27 -2.36 -1.05 15.95
N SER A 28 -2.51 -1.32 14.65
CA SER A 28 -3.70 -2.00 14.13
C SER A 28 -3.33 -2.95 13.00
N MET A 29 -4.20 -3.92 12.78
CA MET A 29 -4.08 -4.88 11.66
C MET A 29 -2.74 -5.61 11.65
N LYS A 30 -2.29 -6.03 12.83
CA LYS A 30 -1.03 -6.76 12.99
C LYS A 30 -1.05 -8.07 12.24
N ASN A 31 0.08 -8.42 11.64
CA ASN A 31 0.29 -9.68 10.91
C ASN A 31 -0.59 -9.86 9.66
N LEU A 32 -1.25 -8.80 9.20
CA LEU A 32 -2.01 -8.85 7.94
C LEU A 32 -1.15 -8.36 6.79
N TRP A 33 -1.41 -8.89 5.60
CA TRP A 33 -0.71 -8.49 4.39
C TRP A 33 -1.37 -7.27 3.77
N ALA A 34 -0.56 -6.35 3.25
CA ALA A 34 -1.03 -5.06 2.75
C ALA A 34 -0.10 -4.54 1.66
N GLY A 35 -0.52 -3.45 1.01
CA GLY A 35 0.36 -2.64 0.19
C GLY A 35 1.18 -1.67 1.04
N ILE A 36 1.86 -0.76 0.38
CA ILE A 36 2.63 0.31 1.03
C ILE A 36 1.67 1.46 1.28
N SER A 37 1.46 1.84 2.52
CA SER A 37 0.44 2.84 2.88
C SER A 37 1.00 3.94 3.76
N GLY A 38 0.43 5.12 3.63
CA GLY A 38 0.77 6.25 4.48
C GLY A 38 -0.28 7.34 4.44
N ILE A 39 -0.32 8.15 5.48
CA ILE A 39 -1.26 9.26 5.61
C ILE A 39 -0.76 10.45 4.79
N ILE A 40 -1.64 11.03 3.98
CA ILE A 40 -1.35 12.26 3.24
C ILE A 40 -1.39 13.43 4.22
N GLU A 41 -0.31 14.17 4.28
CA GLU A 41 -0.18 15.30 5.21
C GLU A 41 -0.39 16.64 4.50
N GLY A 42 -1.28 17.46 5.07
CA GLY A 42 -1.51 18.82 4.59
C GLY A 42 -1.88 18.87 3.10
N ASP A 43 -1.19 19.74 2.37
CA ASP A 43 -1.46 20.01 0.96
C ASP A 43 -0.58 19.19 0.01
N GLU A 44 0.13 18.19 0.50
CA GLU A 44 0.99 17.41 -0.38
C GLU A 44 0.19 16.64 -1.41
N LYS A 45 0.80 16.43 -2.57
CA LYS A 45 0.16 15.63 -3.63
C LYS A 45 0.19 14.16 -3.24
N PRO A 46 -0.90 13.42 -3.47
CA PRO A 46 -0.93 11.98 -3.14
C PRO A 46 0.22 11.18 -3.75
N VAL A 47 0.58 11.44 -5.02
CA VAL A 47 1.67 10.72 -5.67
C VAL A 47 3.01 10.95 -4.96
N LYS A 48 3.22 12.15 -4.43
CA LYS A 48 4.44 12.47 -3.67
C LYS A 48 4.48 11.66 -2.38
N ARG A 49 3.36 11.59 -1.65
CA ARG A 49 3.27 10.76 -0.44
C ARG A 49 3.52 9.29 -0.77
N ALA A 50 2.98 8.79 -1.87
CA ALA A 50 3.23 7.42 -2.31
C ALA A 50 4.72 7.13 -2.46
N LYS A 51 5.47 8.02 -3.11
CA LYS A 51 6.91 7.86 -3.32
C LYS A 51 7.69 7.92 -2.00
N ILE A 52 7.29 8.79 -1.08
CA ILE A 52 7.91 8.89 0.25
C ILE A 52 7.72 7.58 1.01
N GLU A 53 6.49 7.05 1.01
CA GLU A 53 6.19 5.80 1.73
C GLU A 53 6.94 4.61 1.14
N VAL A 54 7.10 4.56 -0.18
CA VAL A 54 7.92 3.52 -0.82
C VAL A 54 9.34 3.57 -0.26
N TYR A 55 9.93 4.76 -0.21
CA TYR A 55 11.28 4.91 0.33
C TYR A 55 11.35 4.49 1.81
N GLU A 56 10.41 4.95 2.62
CA GLU A 56 10.41 4.68 4.06
C GLU A 56 10.18 3.20 4.38
N GLU A 57 9.25 2.55 3.67
CA GLU A 57 8.85 1.19 4.02
C GLU A 57 9.68 0.10 3.36
N VAL A 58 10.21 0.34 2.16
CA VAL A 58 10.97 -0.69 1.43
C VAL A 58 12.36 -0.24 0.96
N GLY A 59 12.73 1.02 1.21
CA GLY A 59 14.06 1.51 0.92
C GLY A 59 14.36 1.74 -0.56
N ILE A 60 13.33 1.93 -1.39
CA ILE A 60 13.49 2.14 -2.83
C ILE A 60 13.27 3.61 -3.15
N GLU A 61 14.25 4.25 -3.78
CA GLU A 61 14.19 5.66 -4.13
C GLU A 61 13.27 5.91 -5.33
N GLU A 62 12.70 7.12 -5.40
CA GLU A 62 11.75 7.47 -6.46
C GLU A 62 12.35 7.40 -7.86
N SER A 63 13.67 7.57 -8.01
CA SER A 63 14.34 7.43 -9.30
C SER A 63 14.31 6.01 -9.85
N ASN A 64 13.99 5.03 -9.01
CA ASN A 64 13.96 3.61 -9.35
C ASN A 64 12.55 3.06 -9.55
N ILE A 65 11.55 3.90 -9.48
CA ILE A 65 10.16 3.52 -9.71
C ILE A 65 9.53 4.42 -10.76
N LYS A 66 8.58 3.86 -11.50
CA LYS A 66 7.89 4.59 -12.56
C LYS A 66 6.38 4.41 -12.39
N LEU A 67 5.64 5.51 -12.35
CA LEU A 67 4.19 5.46 -12.21
C LEU A 67 3.56 4.80 -13.44
N ILE A 68 2.78 3.74 -13.20
CA ILE A 68 2.01 3.04 -14.23
C ILE A 68 0.56 3.50 -14.20
N LYS A 69 -0.02 3.55 -13.01
CA LYS A 69 -1.43 3.91 -12.87
C LYS A 69 -1.71 4.57 -11.53
N GLU A 70 -2.55 5.59 -11.60
CA GLU A 70 -3.18 6.23 -10.45
C GLU A 70 -4.66 5.87 -10.52
N GLY A 71 -5.14 5.11 -9.54
CA GLY A 71 -6.53 4.67 -9.51
C GLY A 71 -7.47 5.72 -8.95
N ASP A 72 -8.76 5.54 -9.20
CA ASP A 72 -9.78 6.41 -8.61
C ASP A 72 -9.80 6.26 -7.09
N VAL A 73 -10.09 7.35 -6.39
CA VAL A 73 -10.20 7.35 -4.94
C VAL A 73 -11.33 6.41 -4.53
N ILE A 74 -11.06 5.61 -3.50
CA ILE A 74 -12.04 4.69 -2.95
C ILE A 74 -12.27 5.03 -1.48
N LEU A 75 -13.54 5.05 -1.08
CA LEU A 75 -13.93 5.30 0.30
C LEU A 75 -14.12 3.97 1.00
N ILE A 76 -13.41 3.79 2.12
CA ILE A 76 -13.45 2.56 2.89
C ILE A 76 -13.79 2.90 4.33
N GLU A 77 -14.79 2.21 4.88
CA GLU A 77 -15.09 2.29 6.29
C GLU A 77 -14.29 1.22 7.03
N SER A 78 -13.68 1.63 8.13
CA SER A 78 -12.92 0.69 8.95
C SER A 78 -13.85 0.05 9.99
N PRO A 79 -13.91 -1.29 10.05
CA PRO A 79 -14.71 -1.95 11.07
C PRO A 79 -14.17 -1.73 12.49
N GLN A 80 -12.94 -1.26 12.62
CA GLN A 80 -12.31 -1.02 13.93
C GLN A 80 -12.56 0.37 14.49
N TYR A 81 -12.97 1.31 13.66
CA TYR A 81 -13.14 2.72 14.06
C TYR A 81 -14.52 3.21 13.68
N GLU A 82 -15.38 3.44 14.67
CA GLU A 82 -16.70 4.00 14.44
C GLU A 82 -16.59 5.41 13.85
N ASN A 83 -17.49 5.74 12.94
CA ASN A 83 -17.56 7.07 12.32
C ASN A 83 -16.28 7.52 11.64
N HIS A 84 -15.46 6.57 11.21
CA HIS A 84 -14.22 6.87 10.49
C HIS A 84 -14.28 6.33 9.07
N GLN A 85 -13.89 7.16 8.12
CA GLN A 85 -13.83 6.80 6.71
C GLN A 85 -12.44 7.08 6.17
N TRP A 86 -11.89 6.13 5.45
CA TRP A 86 -10.61 6.26 4.78
C TRP A 86 -10.83 6.64 3.32
N GLU A 87 -10.22 7.75 2.88
CA GLU A 87 -10.14 8.07 1.46
C GLU A 87 -8.82 7.50 0.95
N VAL A 88 -8.90 6.44 0.17
CA VAL A 88 -7.72 5.71 -0.29
C VAL A 88 -7.39 6.13 -1.72
N TYR A 89 -6.15 6.56 -1.93
CA TYR A 89 -5.59 6.93 -3.23
C TYR A 89 -4.68 5.82 -3.71
N PRO A 90 -5.13 5.00 -4.69
CA PRO A 90 -4.35 3.85 -5.17
C PRO A 90 -3.29 4.24 -6.17
N PHE A 91 -2.08 3.67 -6.04
CA PHE A 91 -0.99 3.89 -6.98
C PHE A 91 -0.31 2.57 -7.34
N LEU A 92 0.06 2.45 -8.60
CA LEU A 92 0.85 1.32 -9.10
C LEU A 92 2.11 1.87 -9.78
N PHE A 93 3.27 1.45 -9.29
CA PHE A 93 4.55 1.80 -9.90
C PHE A 93 5.24 0.53 -10.37
N SER A 94 5.93 0.62 -11.51
CA SER A 94 6.86 -0.43 -11.91
C SER A 94 8.17 -0.26 -11.16
N CYS A 95 8.80 -1.38 -10.86
CA CYS A 95 10.10 -1.41 -10.19
C CYS A 95 10.84 -2.64 -10.68
N ASP A 96 12.15 -2.49 -10.97
CA ASP A 96 12.95 -3.66 -11.32
C ASP A 96 13.25 -4.51 -10.08
N ASN A 97 13.96 -5.62 -10.25
CA ASN A 97 14.26 -6.55 -9.18
C ASN A 97 15.33 -5.95 -8.25
N ARG A 98 14.89 -5.29 -7.19
CA ARG A 98 15.74 -4.63 -6.22
C ARG A 98 15.59 -5.22 -4.83
N GLU A 99 16.61 -5.03 -4.02
CA GLU A 99 16.56 -5.40 -2.62
C GLU A 99 15.52 -4.55 -1.88
N VAL A 100 14.68 -5.23 -1.10
CA VAL A 100 13.69 -4.59 -0.24
C VAL A 100 14.26 -4.52 1.17
N LYS A 101 14.31 -3.31 1.72
CA LYS A 101 14.76 -3.06 3.09
C LYS A 101 13.58 -2.63 3.93
N LEU A 102 13.04 -3.55 4.71
CA LEU A 102 11.87 -3.28 5.54
C LEU A 102 12.23 -2.41 6.75
N ASN A 103 11.29 -1.54 7.14
CA ASN A 103 11.39 -0.81 8.39
C ASN A 103 10.57 -1.56 9.46
N TRP A 104 10.38 -0.91 10.62
CA TRP A 104 9.71 -1.53 11.77
C TRP A 104 8.22 -1.86 11.52
N GLU A 105 7.60 -1.23 10.54
CA GLU A 105 6.17 -1.41 10.28
C GLU A 105 5.85 -2.76 9.67
N ASN A 106 6.78 -3.36 8.95
CA ASN A 106 6.56 -4.61 8.23
C ASN A 106 7.61 -5.65 8.58
N SER A 107 7.17 -6.90 8.74
CA SER A 107 8.04 -8.01 9.13
C SER A 107 8.48 -8.88 7.96
N GLU A 108 7.72 -8.89 6.88
CA GLU A 108 7.99 -9.71 5.71
C GLU A 108 7.56 -9.01 4.44
N SER A 109 8.14 -9.40 3.32
CA SER A 109 7.72 -8.97 1.99
C SER A 109 7.62 -10.20 1.07
N LYS A 110 6.73 -10.12 0.08
CA LYS A 110 6.55 -11.20 -0.88
C LYS A 110 6.07 -10.67 -2.21
N LEU A 111 6.66 -11.18 -3.29
CA LEU A 111 6.17 -10.91 -4.65
C LEU A 111 5.19 -12.02 -5.02
N ILE A 112 3.98 -11.63 -5.39
CA ILE A 112 2.92 -12.58 -5.72
C ILE A 112 2.24 -12.23 -7.04
N SER A 113 1.66 -13.23 -7.69
CA SER A 113 0.72 -13.00 -8.80
C SER A 113 -0.64 -12.62 -8.21
N LEU A 114 -1.43 -11.85 -8.94
CA LEU A 114 -2.75 -11.42 -8.46
C LEU A 114 -3.67 -12.60 -8.11
N ASN A 115 -3.57 -13.70 -8.86
CA ASN A 115 -4.38 -14.89 -8.57
C ASN A 115 -4.00 -15.60 -7.28
N GLU A 116 -2.87 -15.26 -6.67
CA GLU A 116 -2.45 -15.82 -5.39
C GLU A 116 -2.96 -15.02 -4.18
N LEU A 117 -3.61 -13.88 -4.41
CA LEU A 117 -4.03 -12.98 -3.34
C LEU A 117 -4.88 -13.68 -2.29
N ASN A 118 -5.74 -14.60 -2.71
CA ASN A 118 -6.62 -15.34 -1.80
C ASN A 118 -5.87 -16.27 -0.83
N ASN A 119 -4.59 -16.52 -1.07
CA ASN A 119 -3.75 -17.31 -0.16
C ASN A 119 -3.23 -16.51 1.02
N PHE A 120 -3.52 -15.21 1.05
CA PHE A 120 -3.01 -14.29 2.07
C PHE A 120 -4.15 -13.69 2.86
N THR A 121 -3.97 -13.58 4.17
CA THR A 121 -4.90 -12.83 5.02
C THR A 121 -4.52 -11.36 4.94
N THR A 122 -5.32 -10.59 4.22
CA THR A 122 -5.01 -9.19 3.93
C THR A 122 -5.79 -8.23 4.83
N VAL A 123 -5.33 -6.98 4.84
CA VAL A 123 -6.11 -5.89 5.45
C VAL A 123 -7.45 -5.77 4.72
N PRO A 124 -8.51 -5.28 5.41
CA PRO A 124 -9.83 -5.16 4.78
C PRO A 124 -9.80 -4.33 3.50
N SER A 125 -10.50 -4.81 2.49
CA SER A 125 -10.71 -4.11 1.21
C SER A 125 -9.46 -3.96 0.33
N LEU A 126 -8.38 -4.69 0.61
CA LEU A 126 -7.19 -4.64 -0.23
C LEU A 126 -7.50 -5.03 -1.68
N ASP A 127 -8.35 -6.03 -1.87
CA ASP A 127 -8.80 -6.49 -3.18
C ASP A 127 -9.49 -5.36 -3.96
N LYS A 128 -10.30 -4.55 -3.28
CA LYS A 128 -10.99 -3.42 -3.91
C LYS A 128 -10.01 -2.36 -4.38
N VAL A 129 -8.98 -2.10 -3.59
CA VAL A 129 -7.92 -1.15 -3.97
C VAL A 129 -7.18 -1.66 -5.20
N LEU A 130 -6.83 -2.94 -5.21
CA LEU A 130 -6.13 -3.55 -6.35
C LEU A 130 -6.95 -3.49 -7.63
N THR A 131 -8.27 -3.69 -7.56
CA THR A 131 -9.12 -3.62 -8.76
C THR A 131 -9.13 -2.25 -9.41
N ARG A 132 -8.78 -1.18 -8.69
CA ARG A 132 -8.68 0.17 -9.26
C ARG A 132 -7.41 0.35 -10.09
N LEU A 133 -6.47 -0.57 -9.98
CA LEU A 133 -5.15 -0.47 -10.61
C LEU A 133 -4.95 -1.41 -11.79
N PHE A 134 -5.89 -2.34 -11.99
CA PHE A 134 -5.77 -3.36 -13.06
C PHE A 134 -6.98 -3.46 -13.97
#